data_4f2697ae19a5eeb620413489314f7e6a
#
_entry.id   4f2697ae19a5eeb620413489314f7e6a
#
_cell.length_a   1.000
_cell.length_b   1.000
_cell.length_c   1.000
_cell.angle_alpha   90.00
_cell.angle_beta   90.00
_cell.angle_gamma   90.00
#
_symmetry.space_group_name_H-M   'P 1'
#
loop_
_entity.id
_entity.type
_entity.pdbx_description
1 polymer ?
#
loop_
_entity_poly.entity_id
_entity_poly.type
_entity_poly.pdbx_seq_one_letter_code
_entity_poly.pdbx_strand_id
1 'polypeptide(L)'
;MRRLLLLAIAIASVGDAALAQTFEGRLKQISETKIVKLAHRSDANPFSFVNAQGQPDGYTVDLCKFVVHSLEQQLSAKLTIAWVPVDTQSRFDAVAAGRADMECGASTVSFERMAKVDFSSFVFMENTGLLVRTSSGISSVGDLGGKKIAAIAGTTNEFALKKELQRRQLQTSLVEVKDRQEGMAELASGAVDGFASDKLLLVGAQNAEASTYTLLPENLSYEPYAIALPRGDWAFRIAVNRGLSQLYSDPQIIDIYLKWFAAIGPRPDLLRAAVYIFGTFPE
;
A
#
# COMPACT_ATOMS: atom_id res chain seq x y z
N MET A 1 5.73 78.04 37.36
CA MET A 1 4.69 76.97 37.45
C MET A 1 4.71 76.18 36.16
N ARG A 2 5.45 75.06 36.11
CA ARG A 2 5.55 74.12 34.94
C ARG A 2 4.56 72.95 35.17
N ARG A 3 3.53 72.83 34.33
CA ARG A 3 2.62 71.74 34.35
C ARG A 3 3.24 70.59 33.48
N LEU A 4 3.63 69.47 34.10
CA LEU A 4 3.98 68.22 33.40
C LEU A 4 2.66 67.53 32.95
N LEU A 5 2.49 67.37 31.65
CA LEU A 5 1.49 66.46 31.07
C LEU A 5 2.08 65.03 31.07
N LEU A 6 1.50 64.16 31.84
CA LEU A 6 1.75 62.71 31.74
C LEU A 6 0.90 62.12 30.61
N LEU A 7 1.55 61.70 29.53
CA LEU A 7 0.94 60.95 28.42
C LEU A 7 0.91 59.47 28.79
N ALA A 8 -0.27 58.94 29.09
CA ALA A 8 -0.46 57.48 29.30
C ALA A 8 -0.54 56.79 27.95
N ILE A 9 0.48 56.02 27.59
CA ILE A 9 0.47 55.15 26.41
C ILE A 9 -0.29 53.88 26.79
N ALA A 10 -1.50 53.70 26.26
CA ALA A 10 -2.25 52.45 26.33
C ALA A 10 -1.64 51.48 25.33
N ILE A 11 -0.91 50.49 25.82
CA ILE A 11 -0.47 49.32 25.00
C ILE A 11 -1.70 48.45 24.80
N ALA A 12 -2.30 48.55 23.61
CA ALA A 12 -3.28 47.55 23.16
C ALA A 12 -2.57 46.24 22.88
N SER A 13 -2.75 45.27 23.75
CA SER A 13 -2.37 43.86 23.49
C SER A 13 -3.23 43.38 22.34
N VAL A 14 -2.66 43.35 21.14
CA VAL A 14 -3.21 42.57 20.02
C VAL A 14 -3.06 41.12 20.41
N GLY A 15 -4.11 40.51 20.93
CA GLY A 15 -4.15 39.08 21.14
C GLY A 15 -3.99 38.39 19.79
N ASP A 16 -2.95 37.55 19.64
CA ASP A 16 -2.82 36.62 18.54
C ASP A 16 -4.09 35.75 18.53
N ALA A 17 -5.07 36.13 17.72
CA ALA A 17 -6.13 35.23 17.34
C ALA A 17 -5.45 34.15 16.49
N ALA A 18 -5.05 33.04 17.12
CA ALA A 18 -4.65 31.86 16.42
C ALA A 18 -5.75 31.56 15.40
N LEU A 19 -5.47 31.77 14.12
CA LEU A 19 -6.36 31.42 13.05
C LEU A 19 -6.63 29.89 13.20
N ALA A 20 -7.83 29.57 13.69
CA ALA A 20 -8.25 28.18 13.82
C ALA A 20 -8.11 27.56 12.43
N GLN A 21 -7.20 26.61 12.29
CA GLN A 21 -6.98 25.91 11.04
C GLN A 21 -8.29 25.20 10.67
N THR A 22 -8.97 25.67 9.63
CA THR A 22 -10.21 25.07 9.15
C THR A 22 -9.87 23.82 8.35
N PHE A 23 -10.19 22.67 8.90
CA PHE A 23 -10.05 21.40 8.20
C PHE A 23 -11.26 21.16 7.28
N GLU A 24 -11.01 20.53 6.14
CA GLU A 24 -12.02 20.14 5.17
C GLU A 24 -11.99 18.63 4.92
N GLY A 25 -13.00 18.08 4.25
CA GLY A 25 -13.06 16.69 3.85
C GLY A 25 -12.85 15.69 4.99
N ARG A 26 -11.98 14.73 4.79
CA ARG A 26 -11.65 13.71 5.80
C ARG A 26 -10.95 14.27 7.02
N LEU A 27 -10.07 15.25 6.85
CA LEU A 27 -9.42 15.89 8.00
C LEU A 27 -10.42 16.47 8.97
N LYS A 28 -11.47 17.14 8.45
CA LYS A 28 -12.55 17.68 9.29
C LYS A 28 -13.26 16.55 10.02
N GLN A 29 -13.71 15.52 9.29
CA GLN A 29 -14.40 14.37 9.89
C GLN A 29 -13.55 13.69 10.97
N ILE A 30 -12.26 13.44 10.70
CA ILE A 30 -11.33 12.81 11.65
C ILE A 30 -11.11 13.74 12.85
N SER A 31 -10.97 15.06 12.64
CA SER A 31 -10.80 16.02 13.75
C SER A 31 -12.01 16.09 14.68
N GLU A 32 -13.23 15.87 14.14
CA GLU A 32 -14.48 15.87 14.91
C GLU A 32 -14.68 14.53 15.64
N THR A 33 -14.52 13.40 14.93
CA THR A 33 -14.81 12.06 15.46
C THR A 33 -13.68 11.47 16.28
N LYS A 34 -12.44 11.93 16.09
CA LYS A 34 -11.19 11.35 16.62
C LYS A 34 -10.95 9.92 16.18
N ILE A 35 -11.58 9.48 15.08
CA ILE A 35 -11.47 8.13 14.52
C ILE A 35 -10.87 8.20 13.11
N VAL A 36 -9.86 7.37 12.86
CA VAL A 36 -9.33 7.08 11.51
C VAL A 36 -9.66 5.64 11.15
N LYS A 37 -10.30 5.43 10.02
CA LYS A 37 -10.70 4.11 9.52
C LYS A 37 -9.66 3.59 8.55
N LEU A 38 -8.95 2.53 8.92
CA LEU A 38 -7.91 1.89 8.11
C LEU A 38 -8.42 0.56 7.54
N ALA A 39 -8.55 0.49 6.21
CA ALA A 39 -8.81 -0.76 5.54
C ALA A 39 -7.54 -1.62 5.50
N HIS A 40 -7.66 -2.90 5.84
CA HIS A 40 -6.56 -3.86 5.82
C HIS A 40 -6.96 -5.16 5.14
N ARG A 41 -5.96 -5.84 4.58
CA ARG A 41 -6.09 -7.18 4.00
C ARG A 41 -5.84 -8.24 5.07
N SER A 42 -6.32 -9.46 4.83
CA SER A 42 -6.00 -10.63 5.66
C SER A 42 -4.95 -11.55 5.03
N ASP A 43 -4.69 -11.40 3.72
CA ASP A 43 -4.01 -12.38 2.87
C ASP A 43 -2.77 -11.83 2.13
N ALA A 44 -2.36 -10.58 2.37
CA ALA A 44 -1.28 -9.92 1.64
C ALA A 44 0.01 -9.79 2.48
N ASN A 45 0.44 -10.87 3.17
CA ASN A 45 1.73 -10.91 3.87
C ASN A 45 2.88 -10.77 2.85
N PRO A 46 3.89 -9.90 3.05
CA PRO A 46 4.20 -9.14 4.28
C PRO A 46 3.63 -7.71 4.35
N PHE A 47 2.78 -7.29 3.42
CA PHE A 47 2.30 -5.90 3.34
C PHE A 47 1.11 -5.60 4.25
N SER A 48 0.12 -6.48 4.26
CA SER A 48 -1.11 -6.35 5.06
C SER A 48 -1.75 -7.70 5.27
N PHE A 49 -1.82 -8.15 6.50
CA PHE A 49 -2.37 -9.45 6.86
C PHE A 49 -2.90 -9.44 8.31
N VAL A 50 -3.54 -10.51 8.72
CA VAL A 50 -3.94 -10.73 10.12
C VAL A 50 -2.93 -11.65 10.76
N ASN A 51 -2.28 -11.19 11.83
CA ASN A 51 -1.27 -11.96 12.56
C ASN A 51 -1.88 -13.05 13.46
N ALA A 52 -1.04 -13.84 14.12
CA ALA A 52 -1.47 -14.93 15.00
C ALA A 52 -2.32 -14.48 16.20
N GLN A 53 -2.26 -13.19 16.56
CA GLN A 53 -3.06 -12.57 17.63
C GLN A 53 -4.40 -12.01 17.12
N GLY A 54 -4.72 -12.22 15.83
CA GLY A 54 -5.93 -11.70 15.19
C GLY A 54 -5.89 -10.20 14.89
N GLN A 55 -4.71 -9.58 14.88
CA GLN A 55 -4.56 -8.13 14.66
C GLN A 55 -4.02 -7.83 13.26
N PRO A 56 -4.45 -6.72 12.63
CA PRO A 56 -3.86 -6.23 11.39
C PRO A 56 -2.39 -5.89 11.57
N ASP A 57 -1.54 -6.46 10.70
CA ASP A 57 -0.08 -6.30 10.71
C ASP A 57 0.48 -6.28 9.29
N GLY A 58 1.71 -5.81 9.13
CA GLY A 58 2.39 -5.78 7.84
C GLY A 58 3.09 -4.45 7.56
N TYR A 59 3.89 -4.44 6.50
CA TYR A 59 4.68 -3.28 6.10
C TYR A 59 3.81 -2.03 5.86
N THR A 60 2.80 -2.12 5.00
CA THR A 60 1.92 -0.98 4.69
C THR A 60 1.05 -0.60 5.89
N VAL A 61 0.70 -1.57 6.73
CA VAL A 61 -0.01 -1.32 8.00
C VAL A 61 0.86 -0.49 8.96
N ASP A 62 2.16 -0.78 9.07
CA ASP A 62 3.09 0.00 9.90
C ASP A 62 3.27 1.42 9.35
N LEU A 63 3.38 1.59 8.02
CA LEU A 63 3.38 2.92 7.41
C LEU A 63 2.10 3.71 7.71
N CYS A 64 0.94 3.07 7.58
CA CYS A 64 -0.33 3.72 7.93
C CYS A 64 -0.43 4.12 9.40
N LYS A 65 0.07 3.28 10.32
CA LYS A 65 0.14 3.64 11.76
C LYS A 65 1.01 4.88 11.98
N PHE A 66 2.16 4.97 11.28
CA PHE A 66 3.01 6.17 11.34
C PHE A 66 2.28 7.40 10.79
N VAL A 67 1.59 7.28 9.65
CA VAL A 67 0.76 8.36 9.09
C VAL A 67 -0.30 8.81 10.09
N VAL A 68 -0.98 7.88 10.79
CA VAL A 68 -1.94 8.24 11.84
C VAL A 68 -1.26 9.02 12.97
N HIS A 69 -0.05 8.63 13.40
CA HIS A 69 0.71 9.40 14.39
C HIS A 69 1.03 10.82 13.88
N SER A 70 1.42 10.98 12.62
CA SER A 70 1.62 12.29 12.01
C SER A 70 0.31 13.10 11.95
N LEU A 71 -0.82 12.47 11.64
CA LEU A 71 -2.14 13.13 11.68
C LEU A 71 -2.50 13.59 13.10
N GLU A 72 -2.18 12.82 14.14
CA GLU A 72 -2.35 13.27 15.54
C GLU A 72 -1.61 14.58 15.83
N GLN A 73 -0.39 14.70 15.33
CA GLN A 73 0.41 15.93 15.47
C GLN A 73 -0.23 17.09 14.68
N GLN A 74 -0.58 16.85 13.40
CA GLN A 74 -1.19 17.86 12.53
C GLN A 74 -2.54 18.38 13.06
N LEU A 75 -3.33 17.50 13.71
CA LEU A 75 -4.64 17.81 14.26
C LEU A 75 -4.58 18.20 15.75
N SER A 76 -3.40 18.17 16.37
CA SER A 76 -3.21 18.37 17.82
C SER A 76 -4.20 17.53 18.66
N ALA A 77 -4.44 16.27 18.26
CA ALA A 77 -5.44 15.40 18.87
C ALA A 77 -5.02 13.94 18.85
N LYS A 78 -5.37 13.18 19.88
CA LYS A 78 -5.23 11.73 19.86
C LYS A 78 -6.31 11.10 18.99
N LEU A 79 -5.93 10.09 18.19
CA LEU A 79 -6.80 9.41 17.25
C LEU A 79 -6.93 7.94 17.60
N THR A 80 -8.11 7.39 17.36
CA THR A 80 -8.39 5.96 17.47
C THR A 80 -8.44 5.34 16.09
N ILE A 81 -7.71 4.25 15.87
CA ILE A 81 -7.79 3.47 14.63
C ILE A 81 -8.98 2.53 14.70
N ALA A 82 -9.88 2.65 13.72
CA ALA A 82 -10.93 1.68 13.46
C ALA A 82 -10.52 0.82 12.25
N TRP A 83 -10.30 -0.47 12.48
CA TRP A 83 -9.90 -1.40 11.42
C TRP A 83 -11.10 -1.84 10.59
N VAL A 84 -10.95 -1.83 9.25
CA VAL A 84 -11.96 -2.23 8.27
C VAL A 84 -11.39 -3.38 7.43
N PRO A 85 -11.85 -4.62 7.63
CA PRO A 85 -11.37 -5.74 6.81
C PRO A 85 -11.87 -5.60 5.37
N VAL A 86 -10.97 -5.83 4.41
CA VAL A 86 -11.25 -5.82 2.97
C VAL A 86 -10.50 -6.93 2.26
N ASP A 87 -10.95 -7.28 1.07
CA ASP A 87 -10.30 -8.18 0.15
C ASP A 87 -9.82 -7.47 -1.12
N THR A 88 -9.31 -8.24 -2.09
CA THR A 88 -8.82 -7.72 -3.37
C THR A 88 -9.91 -6.98 -4.16
N GLN A 89 -11.16 -7.39 -4.04
CA GLN A 89 -12.27 -6.85 -4.83
C GLN A 89 -12.88 -5.61 -4.17
N SER A 90 -13.01 -5.62 -2.84
CA SER A 90 -13.76 -4.60 -2.07
C SER A 90 -12.95 -3.40 -1.59
N ARG A 91 -11.60 -3.48 -1.61
CA ARG A 91 -10.73 -2.48 -0.97
C ARG A 91 -10.92 -1.04 -1.47
N PHE A 92 -11.02 -0.84 -2.78
CA PHE A 92 -11.20 0.49 -3.35
C PHE A 92 -12.64 1.01 -3.15
N ASP A 93 -13.64 0.12 -3.17
CA ASP A 93 -15.02 0.45 -2.83
C ASP A 93 -15.20 0.86 -1.38
N ALA A 94 -14.42 0.30 -0.48
CA ALA A 94 -14.43 0.71 0.93
C ALA A 94 -13.99 2.16 1.08
N VAL A 95 -12.93 2.57 0.37
CA VAL A 95 -12.43 3.96 0.39
C VAL A 95 -13.39 4.90 -0.34
N ALA A 96 -13.80 4.56 -1.56
CA ALA A 96 -14.67 5.40 -2.38
C ALA A 96 -16.04 5.67 -1.71
N ALA A 97 -16.59 4.67 -1.00
CA ALA A 97 -17.86 4.78 -0.26
C ALA A 97 -17.68 5.38 1.15
N GLY A 98 -16.48 5.78 1.57
CA GLY A 98 -16.23 6.36 2.88
C GLY A 98 -16.32 5.38 4.07
N ARG A 99 -16.31 4.07 3.80
CA ARG A 99 -16.21 3.06 4.85
C ARG A 99 -14.81 2.98 5.45
N ALA A 100 -13.79 3.33 4.66
CA ALA A 100 -12.41 3.50 5.09
C ALA A 100 -11.88 4.88 4.67
N ASP A 101 -10.92 5.41 5.42
CA ASP A 101 -10.24 6.66 5.11
C ASP A 101 -8.93 6.40 4.33
N MET A 102 -8.24 5.31 4.64
CA MET A 102 -7.03 4.85 3.96
C MET A 102 -7.10 3.34 3.72
N GLU A 103 -6.61 2.87 2.56
CA GLU A 103 -6.41 1.43 2.32
C GLU A 103 -4.92 1.10 2.46
N CYS A 104 -4.61 0.30 3.46
CA CYS A 104 -3.27 -0.05 3.93
C CYS A 104 -2.88 -1.47 3.48
N GLY A 105 -3.00 -1.76 2.19
CA GLY A 105 -2.75 -3.07 1.61
C GLY A 105 -1.57 -3.11 0.65
N ALA A 106 -1.64 -4.04 -0.30
CA ALA A 106 -0.73 -4.20 -1.42
C ALA A 106 -1.44 -3.72 -2.70
N SER A 107 -1.52 -2.41 -2.89
CA SER A 107 -2.36 -1.81 -3.93
C SER A 107 -1.56 -1.02 -4.95
N THR A 108 -1.48 -1.58 -6.15
CA THR A 108 -0.83 -0.96 -7.31
C THR A 108 -1.62 0.24 -7.80
N VAL A 109 -0.94 1.34 -8.05
CA VAL A 109 -1.47 2.52 -8.71
C VAL A 109 -1.70 2.23 -10.19
N SER A 110 -2.91 2.49 -10.70
CA SER A 110 -3.21 2.45 -12.13
C SER A 110 -4.19 3.55 -12.51
N PHE A 111 -4.21 3.96 -13.78
CA PHE A 111 -5.16 4.97 -14.27
C PHE A 111 -6.61 4.55 -14.09
N GLU A 112 -6.92 3.25 -14.27
CA GLU A 112 -8.24 2.70 -14.02
C GLU A 112 -8.66 2.90 -12.56
N ARG A 113 -7.77 2.57 -11.61
CA ARG A 113 -8.03 2.73 -10.17
C ARG A 113 -8.12 4.19 -9.74
N MET A 114 -7.35 5.09 -10.38
CA MET A 114 -7.43 6.54 -10.19
C MET A 114 -8.78 7.13 -10.61
N ALA A 115 -9.54 6.44 -11.46
CA ALA A 115 -10.91 6.85 -11.75
C ALA A 115 -11.84 6.72 -10.53
N LYS A 116 -11.49 5.88 -9.54
CA LYS A 116 -12.31 5.54 -8.38
C LYS A 116 -11.78 6.11 -7.06
N VAL A 117 -10.47 6.13 -6.89
CA VAL A 117 -9.76 6.58 -5.68
C VAL A 117 -8.56 7.44 -6.05
N ASP A 118 -8.07 8.26 -5.13
CA ASP A 118 -6.75 8.85 -5.21
C ASP A 118 -5.71 7.96 -4.50
N PHE A 119 -4.45 8.30 -4.67
CA PHE A 119 -3.33 7.59 -4.07
C PHE A 119 -2.37 8.56 -3.39
N SER A 120 -1.72 8.09 -2.34
CA SER A 120 -0.59 8.75 -1.69
C SER A 120 0.64 8.79 -2.61
N SER A 121 1.76 9.33 -2.13
CA SER A 121 3.08 8.99 -2.63
C SER A 121 3.28 7.48 -2.59
N PHE A 122 4.15 6.95 -3.47
CA PHE A 122 4.43 5.52 -3.50
C PHE A 122 5.00 5.05 -2.15
N VAL A 123 4.65 3.83 -1.77
CA VAL A 123 5.12 3.19 -0.53
C VAL A 123 6.05 2.01 -0.80
N PHE A 124 5.95 1.41 -1.98
CA PHE A 124 6.79 0.28 -2.38
C PHE A 124 6.84 0.14 -3.91
N MET A 125 7.88 -0.53 -4.41
CA MET A 125 7.96 -0.98 -5.81
C MET A 125 8.02 -2.50 -5.82
N GLU A 126 7.00 -3.11 -6.41
CA GLU A 126 6.85 -4.56 -6.52
C GLU A 126 6.87 -4.98 -8.00
N ASN A 127 6.81 -6.27 -8.27
CA ASN A 127 6.76 -6.86 -9.59
C ASN A 127 5.72 -7.98 -9.64
N THR A 128 5.06 -8.14 -10.78
CA THR A 128 4.32 -9.38 -11.05
C THR A 128 5.29 -10.49 -11.41
N GLY A 129 5.18 -11.62 -10.73
CA GLY A 129 5.92 -12.85 -10.99
C GLY A 129 5.02 -14.03 -11.26
N LEU A 130 5.63 -15.16 -11.50
CA LEU A 130 4.97 -16.44 -11.75
C LEU A 130 5.57 -17.54 -10.89
N LEU A 131 4.76 -18.15 -10.05
CA LEU A 131 5.10 -19.33 -9.26
C LEU A 131 4.63 -20.57 -10.02
N VAL A 132 5.50 -21.56 -10.17
CA VAL A 132 5.22 -22.81 -10.84
C VAL A 132 5.61 -24.00 -9.96
N ARG A 133 5.03 -25.19 -10.20
CA ARG A 133 5.58 -26.39 -9.57
C ARG A 133 6.96 -26.70 -10.15
N THR A 134 7.93 -27.01 -9.29
CA THR A 134 9.29 -27.38 -9.71
C THR A 134 9.28 -28.56 -10.68
N SER A 135 8.35 -29.50 -10.51
CA SER A 135 8.17 -30.68 -11.40
C SER A 135 7.52 -30.35 -12.74
N SER A 136 7.06 -29.13 -12.99
CA SER A 136 6.35 -28.76 -14.23
C SER A 136 7.24 -28.69 -15.47
N GLY A 137 8.55 -28.55 -15.28
CA GLY A 137 9.50 -28.32 -16.36
C GLY A 137 9.45 -26.89 -16.94
N ILE A 138 8.64 -25.97 -16.34
CA ILE A 138 8.57 -24.57 -16.72
C ILE A 138 9.73 -23.83 -16.07
N SER A 139 10.58 -23.19 -16.86
CA SER A 139 11.76 -22.44 -16.40
C SER A 139 11.71 -20.96 -16.78
N SER A 140 10.83 -20.60 -17.70
CA SER A 140 10.66 -19.24 -18.21
C SER A 140 9.21 -18.98 -18.63
N VAL A 141 8.86 -17.73 -18.84
CA VAL A 141 7.56 -17.35 -19.43
C VAL A 141 7.39 -17.89 -20.85
N GLY A 142 8.49 -18.16 -21.56
CA GLY A 142 8.46 -18.78 -22.89
C GLY A 142 7.87 -20.20 -22.91
N ASP A 143 7.91 -20.90 -21.78
CA ASP A 143 7.45 -22.30 -21.65
C ASP A 143 5.94 -22.41 -21.37
N LEU A 144 5.20 -21.29 -21.36
CA LEU A 144 3.77 -21.27 -21.00
C LEU A 144 2.82 -21.68 -22.12
N GLY A 145 3.32 -21.95 -23.33
CA GLY A 145 2.50 -22.44 -24.44
C GLY A 145 1.79 -23.75 -24.09
N GLY A 146 0.45 -23.79 -24.24
CA GLY A 146 -0.40 -24.92 -23.90
C GLY A 146 -0.63 -25.16 -22.39
N LYS A 147 -0.10 -24.31 -21.53
CA LYS A 147 -0.22 -24.40 -20.07
C LYS A 147 -1.49 -23.72 -19.55
N LYS A 148 -1.86 -24.03 -18.30
CA LYS A 148 -2.93 -23.36 -17.55
C LYS A 148 -2.32 -22.52 -16.45
N ILE A 149 -2.57 -21.21 -16.47
CA ILE A 149 -2.02 -20.27 -15.50
C ILE A 149 -3.14 -19.57 -14.76
N ALA A 150 -3.11 -19.62 -13.43
CA ALA A 150 -4.05 -18.90 -12.59
C ALA A 150 -3.61 -17.45 -12.38
N ALA A 151 -4.58 -16.55 -12.25
CA ALA A 151 -4.40 -15.20 -11.75
C ALA A 151 -5.68 -14.73 -11.04
N ILE A 152 -5.53 -13.83 -10.05
CA ILE A 152 -6.70 -13.28 -9.35
C ILE A 152 -7.41 -12.30 -10.29
N ALA A 153 -8.70 -12.53 -10.50
CA ALA A 153 -9.53 -11.73 -11.40
C ALA A 153 -9.49 -10.22 -11.05
N GLY A 154 -9.43 -9.34 -12.05
CA GLY A 154 -9.43 -7.88 -11.89
C GLY A 154 -8.17 -7.29 -11.26
N THR A 155 -7.06 -8.06 -11.23
CA THR A 155 -5.77 -7.55 -10.72
C THR A 155 -4.86 -7.05 -11.83
N THR A 156 -3.91 -6.18 -11.47
CA THR A 156 -2.83 -5.76 -12.36
C THR A 156 -1.92 -6.93 -12.77
N ASN A 157 -1.80 -7.96 -11.91
CA ASN A 157 -1.06 -9.18 -12.22
C ASN A 157 -1.73 -9.99 -13.34
N GLU A 158 -3.04 -10.13 -13.30
CA GLU A 158 -3.81 -10.76 -14.40
C GLU A 158 -3.62 -10.00 -15.71
N PHE A 159 -3.72 -8.66 -15.67
CA PHE A 159 -3.50 -7.81 -16.84
C PHE A 159 -2.08 -7.94 -17.37
N ALA A 160 -1.07 -7.93 -16.51
CA ALA A 160 0.34 -8.10 -16.88
C ALA A 160 0.59 -9.46 -17.54
N LEU A 161 0.01 -10.54 -16.98
CA LEU A 161 0.09 -11.87 -17.57
C LEU A 161 -0.55 -11.90 -18.96
N LYS A 162 -1.78 -11.42 -19.11
CA LYS A 162 -2.49 -11.36 -20.41
C LYS A 162 -1.66 -10.61 -21.45
N LYS A 163 -1.11 -9.45 -21.09
CA LYS A 163 -0.27 -8.62 -21.96
C LYS A 163 1.01 -9.32 -22.39
N GLU A 164 1.68 -10.01 -21.45
CA GLU A 164 2.93 -10.72 -21.75
C GLU A 164 2.70 -11.94 -22.64
N LEU A 165 1.64 -12.71 -22.40
CA LEU A 165 1.24 -13.85 -23.24
C LEU A 165 0.93 -13.37 -24.67
N GLN A 166 0.18 -12.28 -24.81
CA GLN A 166 -0.12 -11.69 -26.13
C GLN A 166 1.15 -11.21 -26.83
N ARG A 167 2.03 -10.50 -26.13
CA ARG A 167 3.31 -10.01 -26.70
C ARG A 167 4.19 -11.14 -27.22
N ARG A 168 4.20 -12.29 -26.54
CA ARG A 168 4.96 -13.48 -26.94
C ARG A 168 4.19 -14.41 -27.89
N GLN A 169 2.93 -14.11 -28.19
CA GLN A 169 2.06 -14.95 -29.02
C GLN A 169 1.87 -16.37 -28.45
N LEU A 170 1.86 -16.52 -27.11
CA LEU A 170 1.71 -17.79 -26.42
C LEU A 170 0.22 -18.13 -26.26
N GLN A 171 -0.16 -19.31 -26.68
CA GLN A 171 -1.50 -19.86 -26.43
C GLN A 171 -1.49 -20.51 -25.05
N THR A 172 -2.06 -19.83 -24.07
CA THR A 172 -2.12 -20.23 -22.65
C THR A 172 -3.54 -20.15 -22.16
N SER A 173 -4.01 -21.11 -21.40
CA SER A 173 -5.33 -21.06 -20.76
C SER A 173 -5.23 -20.26 -19.47
N LEU A 174 -5.90 -19.12 -19.39
CA LEU A 174 -5.98 -18.35 -18.15
C LEU A 174 -7.12 -18.88 -17.28
N VAL A 175 -6.83 -19.14 -16.01
CA VAL A 175 -7.80 -19.54 -14.98
C VAL A 175 -7.94 -18.40 -13.99
N GLU A 176 -9.11 -17.76 -13.97
CA GLU A 176 -9.41 -16.71 -13.02
C GLU A 176 -9.77 -17.31 -11.67
N VAL A 177 -9.12 -16.83 -10.60
CA VAL A 177 -9.38 -17.21 -9.21
C VAL A 177 -9.80 -16.00 -8.40
N LYS A 178 -10.53 -16.20 -7.31
CA LYS A 178 -11.07 -15.09 -6.48
C LYS A 178 -10.03 -14.47 -5.55
N ASP A 179 -9.11 -15.30 -5.03
CA ASP A 179 -8.12 -14.88 -4.05
C ASP A 179 -6.83 -15.73 -4.15
N ARG A 180 -5.84 -15.38 -3.35
CA ARG A 180 -4.54 -16.09 -3.34
C ARG A 180 -4.65 -17.49 -2.81
N GLN A 181 -5.52 -17.74 -1.84
CA GLN A 181 -5.71 -19.09 -1.27
C GLN A 181 -6.20 -20.06 -2.35
N GLU A 182 -7.19 -19.65 -3.14
CA GLU A 182 -7.69 -20.45 -4.28
C GLU A 182 -6.60 -20.65 -5.33
N GLY A 183 -5.87 -19.57 -5.72
CA GLY A 183 -4.77 -19.70 -6.70
C GLY A 183 -3.67 -20.67 -6.26
N MET A 184 -3.29 -20.64 -5.00
CA MET A 184 -2.33 -21.60 -4.44
C MET A 184 -2.90 -23.01 -4.36
N ALA A 185 -4.19 -23.19 -4.01
CA ALA A 185 -4.85 -24.49 -3.99
C ALA A 185 -4.91 -25.13 -5.38
N GLU A 186 -5.26 -24.35 -6.41
CA GLU A 186 -5.26 -24.79 -7.81
C GLU A 186 -3.84 -25.20 -8.28
N LEU A 187 -2.81 -24.44 -7.89
CA LEU A 187 -1.42 -24.77 -8.19
C LEU A 187 -0.96 -26.04 -7.47
N ALA A 188 -1.31 -26.20 -6.20
CA ALA A 188 -0.95 -27.37 -5.38
C ALA A 188 -1.62 -28.65 -5.89
N SER A 189 -2.89 -28.58 -6.27
CA SER A 189 -3.64 -29.74 -6.82
C SER A 189 -3.18 -30.17 -8.22
N GLY A 190 -2.47 -29.30 -8.93
CA GLY A 190 -2.11 -29.52 -10.33
C GLY A 190 -3.20 -29.16 -11.33
N ALA A 191 -4.29 -28.53 -10.92
CA ALA A 191 -5.33 -28.04 -11.82
C ALA A 191 -4.82 -26.91 -12.72
N VAL A 192 -3.82 -26.14 -12.23
CA VAL A 192 -3.05 -25.18 -13.03
C VAL A 192 -1.55 -25.47 -12.96
N ASP A 193 -0.80 -25.03 -13.98
CA ASP A 193 0.65 -25.21 -14.07
C ASP A 193 1.43 -24.08 -13.36
N GLY A 194 0.83 -22.90 -13.22
CA GLY A 194 1.43 -21.76 -12.57
C GLY A 194 0.39 -20.79 -12.00
N PHE A 195 0.85 -19.89 -11.11
CA PHE A 195 0.04 -18.84 -10.51
C PHE A 195 0.77 -17.50 -10.58
N ALA A 196 0.15 -16.50 -11.23
CA ALA A 196 0.68 -15.16 -11.38
C ALA A 196 0.17 -14.26 -10.24
N SER A 197 1.09 -13.62 -9.54
CA SER A 197 0.80 -12.65 -8.48
C SER A 197 2.04 -11.78 -8.22
N ASP A 198 1.95 -10.88 -7.24
CA ASP A 198 3.11 -10.10 -6.79
C ASP A 198 4.21 -11.02 -6.24
N LYS A 199 5.45 -10.81 -6.68
CA LYS A 199 6.58 -11.70 -6.34
C LYS A 199 6.76 -11.91 -4.85
N LEU A 200 6.75 -10.85 -4.05
CA LEU A 200 6.95 -10.96 -2.60
C LEU A 200 5.80 -11.71 -1.90
N LEU A 201 4.59 -11.62 -2.45
CA LEU A 201 3.47 -12.40 -1.94
C LEU A 201 3.59 -13.89 -2.27
N LEU A 202 4.36 -14.25 -3.31
CA LEU A 202 4.66 -15.62 -3.70
C LEU A 202 5.90 -16.21 -3.00
N VAL A 203 6.86 -15.35 -2.61
CA VAL A 203 8.11 -15.77 -1.94
C VAL A 203 7.83 -16.55 -0.65
N GLY A 204 6.80 -16.17 0.11
CA GLY A 204 6.41 -16.89 1.32
C GLY A 204 6.05 -18.34 1.05
N ALA A 205 5.28 -18.61 -0.01
CA ALA A 205 4.93 -19.95 -0.43
C ALA A 205 6.14 -20.73 -0.97
N GLN A 206 6.99 -20.09 -1.78
CA GLN A 206 8.23 -20.69 -2.26
C GLN A 206 9.15 -21.10 -1.12
N ASN A 207 9.38 -20.20 -0.14
CA ASN A 207 10.29 -20.47 0.98
C ASN A 207 9.78 -21.58 1.91
N ALA A 208 8.45 -21.68 2.08
CA ALA A 208 7.84 -22.75 2.89
C ALA A 208 8.01 -24.13 2.23
N GLU A 209 8.00 -24.19 0.90
CA GLU A 209 8.04 -25.44 0.13
C GLU A 209 8.99 -25.32 -1.09
N ALA A 210 10.25 -24.97 -0.85
CA ALA A 210 11.24 -24.69 -1.90
C ALA A 210 11.51 -25.87 -2.85
N SER A 211 11.27 -27.11 -2.42
CA SER A 211 11.36 -28.30 -3.28
C SER A 211 10.13 -28.47 -4.19
N THR A 212 9.00 -27.86 -3.84
CA THR A 212 7.72 -28.00 -4.53
C THR A 212 7.49 -26.88 -5.55
N TYR A 213 7.89 -25.65 -5.21
CA TYR A 213 7.60 -24.47 -6.03
C TYR A 213 8.87 -23.72 -6.46
N THR A 214 8.83 -23.20 -7.67
CA THR A 214 9.86 -22.33 -8.26
C THR A 214 9.22 -21.02 -8.68
N LEU A 215 9.76 -19.90 -8.20
CA LEU A 215 9.40 -18.57 -8.67
C LEU A 215 10.27 -18.24 -9.89
N LEU A 216 9.63 -17.96 -11.02
CA LEU A 216 10.38 -17.64 -12.24
C LEU A 216 11.16 -16.34 -12.10
N PRO A 217 12.34 -16.22 -12.73
CA PRO A 217 13.19 -15.04 -12.60
C PRO A 217 12.59 -13.78 -13.23
N GLU A 218 11.76 -13.95 -14.29
CA GLU A 218 11.22 -12.81 -15.03
C GLU A 218 10.23 -11.99 -14.21
N ASN A 219 10.18 -10.68 -14.53
CA ASN A 219 9.16 -9.75 -14.07
C ASN A 219 8.20 -9.48 -15.22
N LEU A 220 6.90 -9.72 -15.01
CA LEU A 220 5.86 -9.45 -16.01
C LEU A 220 5.47 -7.97 -16.03
N SER A 221 5.57 -7.28 -14.92
CA SER A 221 5.31 -5.85 -14.76
C SER A 221 6.03 -5.26 -13.57
N TYR A 222 6.03 -3.92 -13.48
CA TYR A 222 6.31 -3.18 -12.27
C TYR A 222 4.99 -2.77 -11.61
N GLU A 223 4.92 -2.93 -10.29
CA GLU A 223 3.72 -2.70 -9.48
C GLU A 223 4.02 -1.60 -8.44
N PRO A 224 3.83 -0.31 -8.79
CA PRO A 224 4.02 0.78 -7.84
C PRO A 224 2.88 0.80 -6.83
N TYR A 225 3.17 0.46 -5.57
CA TYR A 225 2.19 0.48 -4.48
C TYR A 225 2.05 1.85 -3.86
N ALA A 226 0.81 2.20 -3.49
CA ALA A 226 0.49 3.38 -2.70
C ALA A 226 -0.74 3.11 -1.82
N ILE A 227 -0.93 3.96 -0.82
CA ILE A 227 -2.12 3.97 0.03
C ILE A 227 -3.27 4.58 -0.79
N ALA A 228 -4.39 3.84 -0.96
CA ALA A 228 -5.55 4.40 -1.62
C ALA A 228 -6.33 5.32 -0.66
N LEU A 229 -6.76 6.46 -1.19
CA LEU A 229 -7.37 7.59 -0.48
C LEU A 229 -8.69 8.00 -1.15
N PRO A 230 -9.60 8.71 -0.44
CA PRO A 230 -10.79 9.27 -1.05
C PRO A 230 -10.45 10.19 -2.22
N ARG A 231 -11.16 9.99 -3.34
CA ARG A 231 -10.92 10.77 -4.55
C ARG A 231 -11.28 12.24 -4.35
N GLY A 232 -10.38 13.13 -4.78
CA GLY A 232 -10.58 14.57 -4.76
C GLY A 232 -10.35 15.24 -3.40
N ASP A 233 -10.01 14.49 -2.35
CA ASP A 233 -9.69 15.05 -1.03
C ASP A 233 -8.21 15.45 -0.96
N TRP A 234 -7.90 16.59 -1.56
CA TRP A 234 -6.52 17.12 -1.63
C TRP A 234 -5.92 17.40 -0.25
N ALA A 235 -6.70 17.96 0.66
CA ALA A 235 -6.22 18.30 1.98
C ALA A 235 -5.80 17.04 2.76
N PHE A 236 -6.61 15.99 2.71
CA PHE A 236 -6.30 14.71 3.32
C PHE A 236 -5.09 14.03 2.67
N ARG A 237 -5.02 14.05 1.33
CA ARG A 237 -3.88 13.49 0.59
C ARG A 237 -2.57 14.19 0.93
N ILE A 238 -2.57 15.52 1.04
CA ILE A 238 -1.38 16.28 1.47
C ILE A 238 -0.98 15.87 2.89
N ALA A 239 -1.93 15.76 3.82
CA ALA A 239 -1.66 15.38 5.20
C ALA A 239 -1.06 13.97 5.31
N VAL A 240 -1.58 13.01 4.54
CA VAL A 240 -1.04 11.64 4.44
C VAL A 240 0.37 11.66 3.86
N ASN A 241 0.60 12.39 2.75
CA ASN A 241 1.91 12.49 2.12
C ASN A 241 2.94 13.17 3.02
N ARG A 242 2.53 14.16 3.83
CA ARG A 242 3.41 14.78 4.84
C ARG A 242 3.87 13.71 5.86
N GLY A 243 2.96 12.87 6.35
CA GLY A 243 3.33 11.76 7.24
C GLY A 243 4.29 10.76 6.59
N LEU A 244 4.08 10.38 5.33
CA LEU A 244 5.00 9.52 4.58
C LEU A 244 6.36 10.21 4.37
N SER A 245 6.40 11.49 3.99
CA SER A 245 7.62 12.26 3.79
C SER A 245 8.45 12.36 5.09
N GLN A 246 7.78 12.58 6.23
CA GLN A 246 8.44 12.57 7.54
C GLN A 246 9.09 11.20 7.82
N LEU A 247 8.36 10.12 7.59
CA LEU A 247 8.88 8.76 7.78
C LEU A 247 10.07 8.47 6.86
N TYR A 248 10.00 8.87 5.58
CA TYR A 248 11.06 8.61 4.61
C TYR A 248 12.36 9.39 4.91
N SER A 249 12.24 10.50 5.62
CA SER A 249 13.37 11.28 6.11
C SER A 249 13.93 10.77 7.44
N ASP A 250 13.24 9.84 8.11
CA ASP A 250 13.61 9.27 9.40
C ASP A 250 14.29 7.91 9.21
N PRO A 251 15.39 7.61 9.93
CA PRO A 251 16.00 6.29 9.92
C PRO A 251 15.04 5.13 10.21
N GLN A 252 13.93 5.37 10.89
CA GLN A 252 12.91 4.37 11.22
C GLN A 252 12.35 3.66 9.98
N ILE A 253 12.35 4.29 8.80
CA ILE A 253 11.91 3.62 7.57
C ILE A 253 12.74 2.37 7.26
N ILE A 254 14.04 2.41 7.58
CA ILE A 254 14.94 1.27 7.38
C ILE A 254 14.61 0.16 8.39
N ASP A 255 14.29 0.51 9.63
CA ASP A 255 13.89 -0.48 10.65
C ASP A 255 12.57 -1.16 10.26
N ILE A 256 11.60 -0.40 9.76
CA ILE A 256 10.34 -0.95 9.21
C ILE A 256 10.62 -1.84 8.00
N TYR A 257 11.49 -1.41 7.08
CA TYR A 257 11.88 -2.25 5.94
C TYR A 257 12.51 -3.56 6.39
N LEU A 258 13.47 -3.51 7.30
CA LEU A 258 14.16 -4.70 7.80
C LEU A 258 13.22 -5.64 8.57
N LYS A 259 12.29 -5.11 9.34
CA LYS A 259 11.28 -5.93 10.02
C LYS A 259 10.55 -6.86 9.06
N TRP A 260 10.23 -6.40 7.85
CA TRP A 260 9.40 -7.13 6.90
C TRP A 260 10.16 -7.81 5.77
N PHE A 261 11.33 -7.28 5.41
CA PHE A 261 12.04 -7.66 4.19
C PHE A 261 13.50 -8.08 4.41
N ALA A 262 13.96 -8.27 5.64
CA ALA A 262 15.34 -8.68 5.91
C ALA A 262 15.72 -9.98 5.18
N ALA A 263 14.76 -10.89 4.97
CA ALA A 263 14.96 -12.14 4.24
C ALA A 263 15.28 -11.95 2.74
N ILE A 264 14.94 -10.80 2.15
CA ILE A 264 15.24 -10.48 0.75
C ILE A 264 16.45 -9.56 0.57
N GLY A 265 16.96 -8.97 1.66
CA GLY A 265 18.16 -8.16 1.65
C GLY A 265 18.26 -7.22 2.85
N PRO A 266 19.50 -6.86 3.23
CA PRO A 266 19.77 -6.01 4.41
C PRO A 266 19.43 -4.52 4.18
N ARG A 267 19.09 -4.14 2.94
CA ARG A 267 18.71 -2.77 2.55
C ARG A 267 17.74 -2.81 1.36
N PRO A 268 16.91 -1.77 1.20
CA PRO A 268 16.14 -1.59 -0.02
C PRO A 268 17.08 -1.58 -1.25
N ASP A 269 16.69 -2.27 -2.31
CA ASP A 269 17.35 -2.11 -3.61
C ASP A 269 17.13 -0.69 -4.17
N LEU A 270 17.79 -0.38 -5.29
CA LEU A 270 17.76 0.96 -5.88
C LEU A 270 16.32 1.44 -6.17
N LEU A 271 15.44 0.57 -6.66
CA LEU A 271 14.05 0.95 -6.98
C LEU A 271 13.24 1.26 -5.73
N ARG A 272 13.37 0.44 -4.68
CA ARG A 272 12.68 0.66 -3.40
C ARG A 272 13.26 1.85 -2.65
N ALA A 273 14.58 2.05 -2.68
CA ALA A 273 15.21 3.25 -2.13
C ALA A 273 14.75 4.52 -2.84
N ALA A 274 14.58 4.48 -4.17
CA ALA A 274 14.07 5.61 -4.95
C ALA A 274 12.64 6.02 -4.53
N VAL A 275 11.78 5.06 -4.12
CA VAL A 275 10.45 5.36 -3.59
C VAL A 275 10.53 6.30 -2.38
N TYR A 276 11.44 6.03 -1.45
CA TYR A 276 11.61 6.88 -0.27
C TYR A 276 12.22 8.23 -0.60
N ILE A 277 13.26 8.25 -1.47
CA ILE A 277 13.92 9.50 -1.89
C ILE A 277 12.94 10.43 -2.60
N PHE A 278 12.18 9.91 -3.57
CA PHE A 278 11.20 10.72 -4.34
C PHE A 278 9.92 11.02 -3.56
N GLY A 279 9.64 10.28 -2.50
CA GLY A 279 8.52 10.54 -1.59
C GLY A 279 8.85 11.53 -0.47
N THR A 280 10.10 11.98 -0.37
CA THR A 280 10.54 13.00 0.58
C THR A 280 10.35 14.39 -0.03
N PHE A 281 9.50 15.21 0.60
CA PHE A 281 9.25 16.58 0.20
C PHE A 281 9.72 17.55 1.29
N PRO A 282 10.37 18.67 0.94
CA PRO A 282 10.66 19.73 1.91
C PRO A 282 9.36 20.38 2.42
N GLU A 283 9.40 20.88 3.66
CA GLU A 283 8.30 21.65 4.26
C GLU A 283 8.15 23.02 3.55
#